data_7cb73e36752b06e2b9fa3c2b42a064b2
#
_entry.id   7cb73e36752b06e2b9fa3c2b42a064b2
#
_cell.length_a   1.000
_cell.length_b   1.000
_cell.length_c   1.000
_cell.angle_alpha   90.00
_cell.angle_beta   90.00
_cell.angle_gamma   90.00
#
_symmetry.space_group_name_H-M   'P 1'
#
loop_
_entity.id
_entity.type
_entity.pdbx_description
1 polymer ?
#
loop_
_entity_poly.entity_id
_entity_poly.type
_entity_poly.pdbx_seq_one_letter_code
_entity_poly.pdbx_strand_id
1 'polypeptide(L)'
;IVFVVLILGYVSSTPYTKYYYDATYTKSNTLAKESQDVIKNLDGDLTITTYVNLLDEDLYNGLPRNRNNDFKRFEKYYRFKPDIEMKYVYYYDKSNNSSLEWRFPNKTFEERVELLCQANNLKRDMFMSPEEIKNIIDLTPEHNKFIRIVERENGQRAYLRMFNDNTKHPEEAEITATLKRFISPSPTVAFSTGYGSREIDNYGGRGFYLFAKDKWFRQSLLNNGFDTKTINLDTDPIDESINVLVISDLREPLSTVALKKVQDYIAKGGNLFILGEYSRRENMNKLTASLGVTFSDGVLVNRNEYTSPTVVVGYFTKDAAQKFPMYERLHKYGYVVALPTSVALDYSNVRGFEVTPVLVSDTTAWLERETTDFVDGEFVCNPEAGERMDKYTLLLTMNRKVGNKEQRIVISGDSDFIANEALTSQFAGISASNYSIINGSFRWLSYEQFPIDTRKADTIDSRIRLPKGCRSIVNWFCMGIFPLCIMGLGIVTIFRRQRK
;
A
#
# COMPACT_ATOMS: atom_id res chain seq x y z
N ILE A 1 9.77 -38.96 -38.64
CA ILE A 1 8.57 -38.33 -38.01
C ILE A 1 8.84 -38.06 -36.52
N VAL A 2 9.21 -39.05 -35.69
CA VAL A 2 9.45 -38.87 -34.23
C VAL A 2 10.48 -37.78 -33.96
N PHE A 3 11.62 -37.78 -34.68
CA PHE A 3 12.68 -36.77 -34.52
C PHE A 3 12.20 -35.35 -34.87
N VAL A 4 11.37 -35.20 -35.89
CA VAL A 4 10.77 -33.89 -36.27
C VAL A 4 9.79 -33.43 -35.20
N VAL A 5 8.98 -34.32 -34.62
CA VAL A 5 8.06 -33.99 -33.53
C VAL A 5 8.82 -33.55 -32.27
N LEU A 6 9.93 -34.22 -31.95
CA LEU A 6 10.79 -33.83 -30.83
C LEU A 6 11.44 -32.46 -31.03
N ILE A 7 11.95 -32.17 -32.24
CA ILE A 7 12.50 -30.84 -32.54
C ILE A 7 11.41 -29.76 -32.48
N LEU A 8 10.26 -29.99 -33.10
CA LEU A 8 9.15 -29.04 -33.02
C LEU A 8 8.68 -28.84 -31.58
N GLY A 9 8.59 -29.91 -30.78
CA GLY A 9 8.29 -29.85 -29.37
C GLY A 9 9.30 -29.03 -28.58
N TYR A 10 10.59 -29.23 -28.84
CA TYR A 10 11.65 -28.46 -28.22
C TYR A 10 11.59 -26.99 -28.61
N VAL A 11 11.53 -26.66 -29.90
CA VAL A 11 11.46 -25.30 -30.41
C VAL A 11 10.23 -24.60 -29.84
N SER A 12 9.04 -25.23 -29.86
CA SER A 12 7.81 -24.65 -29.34
C SER A 12 7.80 -24.48 -27.81
N SER A 13 8.68 -25.16 -27.09
CA SER A 13 8.85 -25.05 -25.64
C SER A 13 9.80 -23.92 -25.22
N THR A 14 10.61 -23.39 -26.15
CA THR A 14 11.52 -22.28 -25.83
C THR A 14 10.74 -20.99 -25.51
N PRO A 15 11.19 -20.17 -24.54
CA PRO A 15 10.51 -18.93 -24.16
C PRO A 15 10.29 -17.98 -25.34
N TYR A 16 11.22 -17.89 -26.28
CA TYR A 16 11.20 -16.96 -27.43
C TYR A 16 10.16 -17.32 -28.51
N THR A 17 9.69 -18.56 -28.55
CA THR A 17 8.68 -19.02 -29.51
C THR A 17 7.27 -19.05 -28.91
N LYS A 18 7.14 -18.83 -27.60
CA LYS A 18 5.84 -18.80 -26.93
C LYS A 18 5.14 -17.47 -27.17
N TYR A 19 3.96 -17.53 -27.75
CA TYR A 19 3.07 -16.38 -27.87
C TYR A 19 2.02 -16.42 -26.78
N TYR A 20 1.88 -15.33 -26.04
CA TYR A 20 0.91 -15.19 -24.96
C TYR A 20 -0.19 -14.19 -25.36
N TYR A 21 -1.41 -14.66 -25.39
CA TYR A 21 -2.56 -13.82 -25.63
C TYR A 21 -3.54 -13.89 -24.45
N ASP A 22 -3.76 -12.76 -23.79
CA ASP A 22 -4.77 -12.67 -22.75
C ASP A 22 -6.13 -12.32 -23.37
N ALA A 23 -7.00 -13.33 -23.47
CA ALA A 23 -8.34 -13.19 -24.02
C ALA A 23 -9.34 -12.59 -23.02
N THR A 24 -8.97 -12.41 -21.75
CA THR A 24 -9.87 -11.81 -20.75
C THR A 24 -10.10 -10.33 -21.08
N TYR A 25 -11.34 -9.86 -20.87
CA TYR A 25 -11.70 -8.46 -21.11
C TYR A 25 -10.83 -7.50 -20.27
N THR A 26 -10.64 -7.82 -19.01
CA THR A 26 -9.87 -7.01 -18.04
C THR A 26 -8.36 -7.20 -18.15
N LYS A 27 -7.87 -8.07 -19.03
CA LYS A 27 -6.46 -8.47 -19.11
C LYS A 27 -5.88 -8.91 -17.77
N SER A 28 -6.68 -9.71 -17.02
CA SER A 28 -6.32 -10.15 -15.65
C SER A 28 -5.12 -11.09 -15.61
N ASN A 29 -4.83 -11.79 -16.71
CA ASN A 29 -3.75 -12.77 -16.80
C ASN A 29 -2.42 -12.20 -17.33
N THR A 30 -2.37 -10.89 -17.63
CA THR A 30 -1.12 -10.22 -18.01
C THR A 30 -0.78 -9.10 -17.02
N LEU A 31 0.41 -8.53 -17.14
CA LEU A 31 0.84 -7.37 -16.34
C LEU A 31 0.02 -6.12 -16.71
N ALA A 32 -0.13 -5.20 -15.77
CA ALA A 32 -0.66 -3.86 -16.01
C ALA A 32 0.28 -3.09 -16.95
N LYS A 33 -0.23 -2.05 -17.58
CA LYS A 33 0.53 -1.28 -18.60
C LYS A 33 1.83 -0.72 -18.01
N GLU A 34 1.77 -0.11 -16.83
CA GLU A 34 2.96 0.44 -16.18
C GLU A 34 4.00 -0.65 -15.87
N SER A 35 3.56 -1.83 -15.39
CA SER A 35 4.44 -2.97 -15.14
C SER A 35 5.12 -3.48 -16.42
N GLN A 36 4.38 -3.51 -17.54
CA GLN A 36 4.94 -3.88 -18.83
C GLN A 36 5.99 -2.88 -19.31
N ASP A 37 5.75 -1.59 -19.12
CA ASP A 37 6.68 -0.54 -19.52
C ASP A 37 7.96 -0.59 -18.68
N VAL A 38 7.84 -0.84 -17.38
CA VAL A 38 9.00 -1.03 -16.50
C VAL A 38 9.86 -2.20 -16.95
N ILE A 39 9.26 -3.40 -17.15
CA ILE A 39 10.03 -4.59 -17.48
C ILE A 39 10.68 -4.52 -18.87
N LYS A 40 10.04 -3.84 -19.83
CA LYS A 40 10.60 -3.63 -21.18
C LYS A 40 11.79 -2.68 -21.21
N ASN A 41 11.83 -1.72 -20.29
CA ASN A 41 12.93 -0.76 -20.16
C ASN A 41 14.05 -1.24 -19.24
N LEU A 42 13.95 -2.47 -18.73
CA LEU A 42 14.96 -3.06 -17.88
C LEU A 42 15.93 -3.91 -18.71
N ASP A 43 17.06 -3.30 -19.08
CA ASP A 43 18.12 -3.95 -19.85
C ASP A 43 19.00 -4.87 -19.00
N GLY A 44 19.67 -5.83 -19.66
CA GLY A 44 20.61 -6.78 -19.03
C GLY A 44 19.92 -7.91 -18.28
N ASP A 45 20.70 -8.89 -17.83
CA ASP A 45 20.19 -10.04 -17.09
C ASP A 45 19.73 -9.67 -15.68
N LEU A 46 18.77 -10.42 -15.20
CA LEU A 46 18.17 -10.23 -13.88
C LEU A 46 18.20 -11.54 -13.11
N THR A 47 18.80 -11.54 -11.93
CA THR A 47 18.78 -12.68 -11.01
C THR A 47 17.91 -12.38 -9.80
N ILE A 48 16.98 -13.28 -9.49
CA ILE A 48 16.17 -13.25 -8.26
C ILE A 48 16.66 -14.37 -7.35
N THR A 49 17.42 -14.03 -6.33
CA THR A 49 17.91 -15.00 -5.34
C THR A 49 16.99 -15.00 -4.12
N THR A 50 16.37 -16.14 -3.87
CA THR A 50 15.52 -16.39 -2.69
C THR A 50 16.38 -16.96 -1.57
N TYR A 51 16.49 -16.22 -0.47
CA TYR A 51 17.18 -16.64 0.75
C TYR A 51 16.15 -17.24 1.72
N VAL A 52 16.32 -18.52 2.03
CA VAL A 52 15.39 -19.34 2.80
C VAL A 52 16.02 -19.72 4.12
N ASN A 53 15.58 -19.11 5.21
CA ASN A 53 16.05 -19.46 6.54
C ASN A 53 15.23 -20.62 7.12
N LEU A 54 15.91 -21.68 7.57
CA LEU A 54 15.27 -22.85 8.18
C LEU A 54 14.46 -22.48 9.45
N LEU A 55 14.91 -21.46 10.19
CA LEU A 55 14.29 -21.04 11.46
C LEU A 55 13.22 -19.97 11.29
N ASP A 56 12.96 -19.53 10.06
CA ASP A 56 11.92 -18.52 9.79
C ASP A 56 10.51 -19.13 9.72
N GLU A 57 9.50 -18.37 10.09
CA GLU A 57 8.09 -18.76 10.00
C GLU A 57 7.63 -19.03 8.56
N ASP A 58 8.26 -18.37 7.59
CA ASP A 58 7.96 -18.49 6.16
C ASP A 58 8.78 -19.57 5.43
N LEU A 59 9.51 -20.43 6.16
CA LEU A 59 10.30 -21.56 5.63
C LEU A 59 9.53 -22.36 4.56
N TYR A 60 8.26 -22.67 4.82
CA TYR A 60 7.43 -23.49 3.93
C TYR A 60 7.40 -22.95 2.50
N ASN A 61 7.38 -21.63 2.33
CA ASN A 61 7.31 -20.98 1.03
C ASN A 61 8.55 -21.19 0.16
N GLY A 62 9.72 -21.43 0.78
CA GLY A 62 10.99 -21.64 0.09
C GLY A 62 11.40 -23.10 -0.07
N LEU A 63 10.66 -24.05 0.47
CA LEU A 63 11.02 -25.46 0.38
C LEU A 63 11.14 -25.94 -1.08
N PRO A 64 12.05 -26.88 -1.38
CA PRO A 64 12.25 -27.39 -2.75
C PRO A 64 10.97 -27.82 -3.45
N ARG A 65 10.05 -28.46 -2.72
CA ARG A 65 8.72 -28.89 -3.23
C ARG A 65 7.81 -27.73 -3.64
N ASN A 66 8.07 -26.52 -3.15
CA ASN A 66 7.26 -25.32 -3.43
C ASN A 66 7.87 -24.38 -4.46
N ARG A 67 9.07 -24.66 -4.97
CA ARG A 67 9.77 -23.82 -5.97
C ARG A 67 8.92 -23.55 -7.22
N ASN A 68 8.20 -24.55 -7.70
CA ASN A 68 7.34 -24.38 -8.89
C ASN A 68 6.19 -23.39 -8.62
N ASN A 69 5.66 -23.36 -7.40
CA ASN A 69 4.62 -22.38 -7.03
C ASN A 69 5.20 -20.98 -6.91
N ASP A 70 6.44 -20.87 -6.41
CA ASP A 70 7.15 -19.60 -6.35
C ASP A 70 7.48 -19.07 -7.75
N PHE A 71 7.98 -19.94 -8.64
CA PHE A 71 8.23 -19.60 -10.04
C PHE A 71 6.97 -19.05 -10.75
N LYS A 72 5.80 -19.66 -10.52
CA LYS A 72 4.53 -19.21 -11.11
C LYS A 72 4.15 -17.77 -10.73
N ARG A 73 4.62 -17.26 -9.58
CA ARG A 73 4.36 -15.87 -9.15
C ARG A 73 5.02 -14.86 -10.08
N PHE A 74 6.18 -15.23 -10.63
CA PHE A 74 6.96 -14.40 -11.55
C PHE A 74 6.66 -14.71 -13.01
N GLU A 75 5.79 -15.69 -13.33
CA GLU A 75 5.51 -16.13 -14.68
C GLU A 75 5.12 -14.98 -15.62
N LYS A 76 4.29 -14.04 -15.12
CA LYS A 76 3.88 -12.87 -15.91
C LYS A 76 5.06 -12.00 -16.32
N TYR A 77 6.11 -11.90 -15.49
CA TYR A 77 7.32 -11.15 -15.79
C TYR A 77 8.22 -11.90 -16.80
N TYR A 78 8.34 -13.22 -16.67
CA TYR A 78 9.06 -14.06 -17.64
C TYR A 78 8.53 -13.94 -19.06
N ARG A 79 7.24 -13.67 -19.22
CA ARG A 79 6.65 -13.48 -20.55
C ARG A 79 7.17 -12.24 -21.26
N PHE A 80 7.62 -11.23 -20.51
CA PHE A 80 8.18 -9.98 -21.06
C PHE A 80 9.71 -9.94 -20.99
N LYS A 81 10.32 -10.71 -20.08
CA LYS A 81 11.77 -10.78 -19.86
C LYS A 81 12.18 -12.22 -19.54
N PRO A 82 12.43 -13.05 -20.59
CA PRO A 82 12.73 -14.48 -20.41
C PRO A 82 14.08 -14.78 -19.77
N ASP A 83 14.99 -13.82 -19.71
CA ASP A 83 16.34 -13.86 -19.14
C ASP A 83 16.39 -13.62 -17.61
N ILE A 84 15.25 -13.69 -16.92
CA ILE A 84 15.23 -13.70 -15.45
C ILE A 84 15.68 -15.06 -14.94
N GLU A 85 16.73 -15.09 -14.12
CA GLU A 85 17.19 -16.30 -13.44
C GLU A 85 16.66 -16.34 -12.00
N MET A 86 16.13 -17.49 -11.54
CA MET A 86 15.74 -17.69 -10.14
C MET A 86 16.67 -18.64 -9.42
N LYS A 87 17.28 -18.19 -8.32
CA LYS A 87 18.18 -18.95 -7.45
C LYS A 87 17.58 -19.10 -6.06
N TYR A 88 18.00 -20.18 -5.36
CA TYR A 88 17.60 -20.45 -3.99
C TYR A 88 18.82 -20.76 -3.15
N VAL A 89 18.99 -19.99 -2.05
CA VAL A 89 20.03 -20.18 -1.06
C VAL A 89 19.37 -20.60 0.24
N TYR A 90 19.74 -21.76 0.76
CA TYR A 90 19.23 -22.30 2.00
C TYR A 90 20.25 -22.09 3.10
N TYR A 91 19.81 -21.53 4.23
CA TYR A 91 20.66 -21.30 5.38
C TYR A 91 19.87 -21.43 6.68
N TYR A 92 20.56 -21.43 7.80
CA TYR A 92 19.94 -21.28 9.11
C TYR A 92 20.67 -20.22 9.89
N ASP A 93 19.91 -19.31 10.46
CA ASP A 93 20.40 -18.30 11.41
C ASP A 93 19.24 -17.85 12.31
N LYS A 94 19.57 -17.20 13.42
CA LYS A 94 18.57 -16.70 14.36
C LYS A 94 17.61 -15.74 13.66
N SER A 95 16.33 -16.07 13.69
CA SER A 95 15.23 -15.26 13.16
C SER A 95 14.25 -14.89 14.27
N ASN A 96 13.51 -13.80 14.12
CA ASN A 96 12.47 -13.39 15.05
C ASN A 96 11.19 -14.24 14.89
N ASN A 97 11.30 -15.55 15.17
CA ASN A 97 10.20 -16.50 15.09
C ASN A 97 9.73 -16.88 16.51
N SER A 98 8.81 -16.10 17.05
CA SER A 98 8.22 -16.34 18.37
C SER A 98 7.49 -17.69 18.48
N SER A 99 6.89 -18.16 17.40
CA SER A 99 6.21 -19.46 17.35
C SER A 99 7.19 -20.62 17.56
N LEU A 100 8.40 -20.51 17.02
CA LEU A 100 9.44 -21.52 17.19
C LEU A 100 9.97 -21.53 18.63
N GLU A 101 10.15 -20.36 19.23
CA GLU A 101 10.57 -20.22 20.62
C GLU A 101 9.51 -20.76 21.58
N TRP A 102 8.26 -20.44 21.34
CA TRP A 102 7.12 -20.97 22.11
C TRP A 102 6.97 -22.49 21.97
N ARG A 103 7.13 -23.03 20.77
CA ARG A 103 6.98 -24.49 20.50
C ARG A 103 8.11 -25.31 21.12
N PHE A 104 9.31 -24.77 21.17
CA PHE A 104 10.53 -25.47 21.61
C PHE A 104 11.32 -24.65 22.64
N PRO A 105 10.73 -24.30 23.82
CA PRO A 105 11.34 -23.37 24.77
C PRO A 105 12.65 -23.91 25.37
N ASN A 106 12.75 -25.24 25.55
CA ASN A 106 13.88 -25.89 26.20
C ASN A 106 14.89 -26.50 25.21
N LYS A 107 14.83 -26.14 23.94
CA LYS A 107 15.74 -26.64 22.92
C LYS A 107 16.80 -25.60 22.57
N THR A 108 18.05 -26.09 22.44
CA THR A 108 19.16 -25.28 21.94
C THR A 108 18.94 -24.88 20.49
N PHE A 109 19.70 -23.91 20.02
CA PHE A 109 19.69 -23.50 18.63
C PHE A 109 19.90 -24.68 17.66
N GLU A 110 20.94 -25.49 17.90
CA GLU A 110 21.28 -26.65 17.08
C GLU A 110 20.20 -27.76 17.13
N GLU A 111 19.62 -28.03 18.29
CA GLU A 111 18.51 -28.98 18.43
C GLU A 111 17.29 -28.52 17.64
N ARG A 112 16.98 -27.21 17.61
CA ARG A 112 15.85 -26.68 16.80
C ARG A 112 16.11 -26.86 15.31
N VAL A 113 17.34 -26.62 14.86
CA VAL A 113 17.73 -26.83 13.46
C VAL A 113 17.53 -28.29 13.07
N GLU A 114 18.01 -29.23 13.89
CA GLU A 114 17.86 -30.67 13.62
C GLU A 114 16.40 -31.10 13.61
N LEU A 115 15.59 -30.67 14.60
CA LEU A 115 14.16 -30.96 14.65
C LEU A 115 13.40 -30.45 13.43
N LEU A 116 13.74 -29.26 12.92
CA LEU A 116 13.09 -28.70 11.75
C LEU A 116 13.51 -29.42 10.47
N CYS A 117 14.76 -29.84 10.35
CA CYS A 117 15.21 -30.70 9.26
C CYS A 117 14.42 -32.03 9.23
N GLN A 118 14.33 -32.70 10.38
CA GLN A 118 13.56 -33.95 10.51
C GLN A 118 12.06 -33.75 10.20
N ALA A 119 11.44 -32.73 10.78
CA ALA A 119 10.00 -32.44 10.59
C ALA A 119 9.63 -32.13 9.14
N ASN A 120 10.55 -31.58 8.35
CA ASN A 120 10.33 -31.23 6.95
C ASN A 120 10.95 -32.24 5.97
N ASN A 121 11.55 -33.32 6.45
CA ASN A 121 12.27 -34.33 5.67
C ASN A 121 13.39 -33.69 4.80
N LEU A 122 14.21 -32.84 5.43
CA LEU A 122 15.31 -32.12 4.81
C LEU A 122 16.65 -32.62 5.36
N LYS A 123 17.68 -32.53 4.54
CA LYS A 123 19.05 -32.83 4.96
C LYS A 123 19.70 -31.57 5.55
N ARG A 124 20.47 -31.74 6.64
CA ARG A 124 21.19 -30.65 7.29
C ARG A 124 22.22 -30.01 6.37
N ASP A 125 22.92 -30.82 5.57
CA ASP A 125 23.95 -30.38 4.62
C ASP A 125 23.44 -29.49 3.48
N MET A 126 22.13 -29.41 3.33
CA MET A 126 21.45 -28.47 2.41
C MET A 126 21.54 -27.00 2.86
N PHE A 127 21.77 -26.76 4.16
CA PHE A 127 21.68 -25.46 4.76
C PHE A 127 23.07 -24.94 5.17
N MET A 128 23.42 -23.76 4.70
CA MET A 128 24.61 -23.02 5.12
C MET A 128 24.51 -22.61 6.59
N SER A 129 25.64 -22.65 7.29
CA SER A 129 25.77 -22.13 8.67
C SER A 129 25.64 -20.60 8.71
N PRO A 130 25.46 -20.02 9.91
CA PRO A 130 25.46 -18.56 10.10
C PRO A 130 26.73 -17.89 9.58
N GLU A 131 27.89 -18.52 9.72
CA GLU A 131 29.17 -18.02 9.25
C GLU A 131 29.25 -18.06 7.73
N GLU A 132 28.80 -19.16 7.11
CA GLU A 132 28.84 -19.35 5.65
C GLU A 132 27.94 -18.33 4.95
N ILE A 133 26.70 -18.11 5.43
CA ILE A 133 25.79 -17.14 4.81
C ILE A 133 26.28 -15.69 4.97
N LYS A 134 26.89 -15.33 6.11
CA LYS A 134 27.46 -14.00 6.35
C LYS A 134 28.63 -13.69 5.43
N ASN A 135 29.39 -14.69 4.99
CA ASN A 135 30.43 -14.52 3.99
C ASN A 135 29.88 -14.18 2.60
N ILE A 136 28.62 -14.50 2.32
CA ILE A 136 27.95 -14.20 1.05
C ILE A 136 27.17 -12.90 1.16
N ILE A 137 26.39 -12.77 2.21
CA ILE A 137 25.53 -11.62 2.45
C ILE A 137 25.12 -11.48 3.93
N ASP A 138 25.10 -10.25 4.44
CA ASP A 138 24.53 -9.95 5.75
C ASP A 138 23.04 -9.70 5.63
N LEU A 139 22.21 -10.63 6.15
CA LEU A 139 20.76 -10.55 6.21
C LEU A 139 20.23 -10.10 7.59
N THR A 140 21.13 -9.76 8.52
CA THR A 140 20.74 -9.24 9.85
C THR A 140 19.83 -8.00 9.78
N PRO A 141 20.07 -7.02 8.88
CA PRO A 141 19.15 -5.89 8.72
C PRO A 141 17.74 -6.28 8.28
N GLU A 142 17.57 -7.44 7.66
CA GLU A 142 16.28 -8.03 7.29
C GLU A 142 15.81 -9.09 8.30
N HIS A 143 16.36 -9.08 9.52
CA HIS A 143 16.06 -10.00 10.63
C HIS A 143 16.23 -11.48 10.28
N ASN A 144 17.08 -11.78 9.31
CA ASN A 144 17.25 -13.13 8.76
C ASN A 144 15.94 -13.79 8.34
N LYS A 145 14.94 -13.00 7.92
CA LYS A 145 13.68 -13.52 7.41
C LYS A 145 13.81 -14.01 5.98
N PHE A 146 12.80 -14.74 5.54
CA PHE A 146 12.63 -15.10 4.13
C PHE A 146 12.60 -13.85 3.25
N ILE A 147 13.52 -13.73 2.31
CA ILE A 147 13.64 -12.57 1.44
C ILE A 147 14.12 -12.97 0.04
N ARG A 148 13.71 -12.20 -0.95
CA ARG A 148 14.26 -12.27 -2.29
C ARG A 148 15.09 -11.03 -2.59
N ILE A 149 16.26 -11.24 -3.14
CA ILE A 149 17.12 -10.16 -3.63
C ILE A 149 17.11 -10.22 -5.14
N VAL A 150 16.69 -9.12 -5.72
CA VAL A 150 16.73 -8.92 -7.17
C VAL A 150 18.03 -8.20 -7.49
N GLU A 151 18.83 -8.76 -8.37
CA GLU A 151 20.16 -8.27 -8.73
C GLU A 151 20.31 -8.15 -10.24
N ARG A 152 20.86 -7.02 -10.71
CA ARG A 152 21.22 -6.82 -12.10
C ARG A 152 22.69 -7.19 -12.35
N GLU A 153 23.07 -7.41 -13.60
CA GLU A 153 24.46 -7.65 -14.02
C GLU A 153 25.45 -6.60 -13.51
N ASN A 154 25.03 -5.35 -13.37
CA ASN A 154 25.86 -4.24 -12.88
C ASN A 154 26.02 -4.21 -11.34
N GLY A 155 25.51 -5.23 -10.64
CA GLY A 155 25.57 -5.35 -9.18
C GLY A 155 24.56 -4.53 -8.40
N GLN A 156 23.65 -3.82 -9.06
CA GLN A 156 22.55 -3.14 -8.36
C GLN A 156 21.60 -4.17 -7.73
N ARG A 157 21.19 -3.93 -6.48
CA ARG A 157 20.34 -4.84 -5.69
C ARG A 157 19.12 -4.14 -5.16
N ALA A 158 18.01 -4.87 -5.10
CA ALA A 158 16.77 -4.46 -4.46
C ALA A 158 16.10 -5.65 -3.78
N TYR A 159 15.25 -5.37 -2.79
CA TYR A 159 14.67 -6.36 -1.89
C TYR A 159 13.19 -6.56 -2.17
N LEU A 160 12.77 -7.83 -2.28
CA LEU A 160 11.37 -8.26 -2.30
C LEU A 160 11.08 -9.04 -1.02
N ARG A 161 10.31 -8.44 -0.14
CA ARG A 161 10.02 -8.97 1.20
C ARG A 161 8.73 -9.79 1.21
N MET A 162 8.58 -10.60 2.25
CA MET A 162 7.29 -11.16 2.64
C MET A 162 6.59 -10.16 3.56
N PHE A 163 5.26 -10.16 3.54
CA PHE A 163 4.46 -9.20 4.30
C PHE A 163 3.62 -9.89 5.39
N ASN A 164 3.31 -9.16 6.44
CA ASN A 164 2.50 -9.64 7.56
C ASN A 164 0.99 -9.52 7.26
N ASP A 165 0.58 -9.98 6.10
CA ASP A 165 -0.82 -10.00 5.67
C ASP A 165 -1.24 -11.38 5.13
N ASN A 166 -2.52 -11.53 4.77
CA ASN A 166 -3.04 -12.81 4.29
C ASN A 166 -2.44 -13.27 2.95
N THR A 167 -1.98 -12.35 2.12
CA THR A 167 -1.34 -12.66 0.83
C THR A 167 0.11 -13.07 1.01
N LYS A 168 0.80 -12.53 2.02
CA LYS A 168 2.21 -12.73 2.37
C LYS A 168 3.21 -12.37 1.27
N HIS A 169 3.08 -12.92 0.08
CA HIS A 169 4.01 -12.70 -1.02
C HIS A 169 3.86 -11.33 -1.68
N PRO A 170 4.94 -10.76 -2.22
CA PRO A 170 4.83 -9.55 -3.05
C PRO A 170 3.96 -9.85 -4.28
N GLU A 171 3.12 -8.89 -4.63
CA GLU A 171 2.27 -8.91 -5.81
C GLU A 171 2.82 -8.02 -6.92
N GLU A 172 2.06 -7.80 -7.96
CA GLU A 172 2.51 -7.04 -9.15
C GLU A 172 3.01 -5.63 -8.80
N ALA A 173 2.37 -4.94 -7.85
CA ALA A 173 2.75 -3.58 -7.48
C ALA A 173 4.14 -3.53 -6.84
N GLU A 174 4.41 -4.38 -5.85
CA GLU A 174 5.67 -4.40 -5.11
C GLU A 174 6.81 -4.94 -5.97
N ILE A 175 6.56 -5.97 -6.80
CA ILE A 175 7.56 -6.51 -7.73
C ILE A 175 7.94 -5.42 -8.74
N THR A 176 6.96 -4.76 -9.34
CA THR A 176 7.23 -3.70 -10.32
C THR A 176 7.90 -2.49 -9.68
N ALA A 177 7.48 -2.08 -8.47
CA ALA A 177 8.15 -1.00 -7.74
C ALA A 177 9.64 -1.31 -7.51
N THR A 178 9.94 -2.54 -7.10
CA THR A 178 11.32 -3.01 -6.92
C THR A 178 12.11 -2.96 -8.23
N LEU A 179 11.55 -3.41 -9.35
CA LEU A 179 12.19 -3.37 -10.66
C LEU A 179 12.38 -1.94 -11.18
N LYS A 180 11.41 -1.06 -10.94
CA LYS A 180 11.46 0.34 -11.38
C LYS A 180 12.59 1.13 -10.72
N ARG A 181 12.99 0.77 -9.48
CA ARG A 181 14.15 1.38 -8.79
C ARG A 181 15.46 1.20 -9.55
N PHE A 182 15.58 0.23 -10.46
CA PHE A 182 16.76 0.05 -11.29
C PHE A 182 16.83 0.98 -12.51
N ILE A 183 15.70 1.55 -12.93
CA ILE A 183 15.62 2.39 -14.13
C ILE A 183 15.20 3.82 -13.83
N SER A 184 14.74 4.10 -12.62
CA SER A 184 14.30 5.44 -12.19
C SER A 184 14.68 5.66 -10.73
N PRO A 185 15.20 6.84 -10.36
CA PRO A 185 15.46 7.17 -8.97
C PRO A 185 14.18 7.08 -8.12
N SER A 186 14.32 6.54 -6.92
CA SER A 186 13.23 6.53 -5.94
C SER A 186 12.95 7.94 -5.45
N PRO A 187 11.69 8.39 -5.42
CA PRO A 187 11.36 9.66 -4.80
C PRO A 187 11.66 9.63 -3.30
N THR A 188 12.32 10.64 -2.81
CA THR A 188 12.64 10.80 -1.38
C THR A 188 11.56 11.60 -0.67
N VAL A 189 10.97 11.00 0.38
CA VAL A 189 10.02 11.62 1.29
C VAL A 189 10.74 11.99 2.58
N ALA A 190 10.84 13.27 2.89
CA ALA A 190 11.45 13.78 4.12
C ALA A 190 10.37 14.12 5.14
N PHE A 191 10.51 13.61 6.35
CA PHE A 191 9.60 13.86 7.47
C PHE A 191 10.25 14.81 8.45
N SER A 192 9.59 15.94 8.74
CA SER A 192 10.07 16.91 9.72
C SER A 192 10.12 16.30 11.11
N THR A 193 11.19 16.58 11.86
CA THR A 193 11.37 16.22 13.27
C THR A 193 11.41 17.44 14.17
N GLY A 194 11.25 17.24 15.46
CA GLY A 194 11.10 18.32 16.42
C GLY A 194 9.69 18.88 16.48
N TYR A 195 9.48 19.92 17.28
CA TYR A 195 8.19 20.61 17.44
C TYR A 195 7.01 19.70 17.86
N GLY A 196 7.31 18.53 18.46
CA GLY A 196 6.32 17.52 18.81
C GLY A 196 5.66 16.83 17.62
N SER A 197 6.25 16.94 16.42
CA SER A 197 5.81 16.27 15.19
C SER A 197 5.74 14.75 15.34
N ARG A 198 5.03 14.10 14.45
CA ARG A 198 4.96 12.64 14.39
C ARG A 198 6.15 12.07 13.67
N GLU A 199 6.81 11.12 14.31
CA GLU A 199 8.08 10.56 13.84
C GLU A 199 7.90 9.21 13.16
N ILE A 200 8.71 8.98 12.12
CA ILE A 200 8.74 7.69 11.39
C ILE A 200 9.54 6.60 12.11
N ASP A 201 10.25 6.94 13.18
CA ASP A 201 10.96 6.01 14.05
C ASP A 201 10.16 5.62 15.29
N ASN A 202 8.96 6.18 15.44
CA ASN A 202 8.08 5.92 16.56
C ASN A 202 7.14 4.75 16.26
N TYR A 203 7.27 3.66 17.00
CA TYR A 203 6.42 2.45 16.93
C TYR A 203 5.10 2.58 17.71
N GLY A 204 4.93 3.60 18.54
CA GLY A 204 3.69 3.87 19.29
C GLY A 204 2.54 4.23 18.38
N GLY A 205 1.32 4.20 18.89
CA GLY A 205 0.07 4.41 18.12
C GLY A 205 0.06 5.68 17.29
N ARG A 206 0.62 6.78 17.81
CA ARG A 206 0.71 8.07 17.10
C ARG A 206 1.87 8.18 16.11
N GLY A 207 2.79 7.21 16.09
CA GLY A 207 3.94 7.22 15.17
C GLY A 207 3.54 6.99 13.73
N PHE A 208 4.47 7.27 12.82
CA PHE A 208 4.33 7.07 11.38
C PHE A 208 5.19 5.92 10.85
N TYR A 209 5.74 5.08 11.75
CA TYR A 209 6.62 3.98 11.38
C TYR A 209 5.99 3.05 10.34
N LEU A 210 4.74 2.66 10.58
CA LEU A 210 4.07 1.62 9.79
C LEU A 210 3.97 2.02 8.32
N PHE A 211 3.38 3.18 8.02
CA PHE A 211 3.22 3.58 6.62
C PHE A 211 4.50 4.11 5.98
N ALA A 212 5.45 4.62 6.77
CA ALA A 212 6.64 5.24 6.21
C ALA A 212 7.71 4.21 5.85
N LYS A 213 8.08 3.32 6.77
CA LYS A 213 9.28 2.50 6.61
C LYS A 213 9.23 1.06 7.16
N ASP A 214 8.05 0.59 7.58
CA ASP A 214 7.94 -0.81 8.00
C ASP A 214 8.21 -1.74 6.83
N LYS A 215 9.18 -2.64 7.01
CA LYS A 215 9.64 -3.58 5.98
C LYS A 215 8.63 -4.69 5.68
N TRP A 216 7.80 -5.05 6.65
CA TRP A 216 6.83 -6.15 6.55
C TRP A 216 5.40 -5.69 6.35
N PHE A 217 5.20 -4.38 6.30
CA PHE A 217 3.92 -3.77 5.99
C PHE A 217 3.85 -3.43 4.49
N ARG A 218 3.01 -4.15 3.74
CA ARG A 218 2.88 -4.04 2.28
C ARG A 218 2.71 -2.60 1.81
N GLN A 219 1.87 -1.85 2.53
CA GLN A 219 1.47 -0.50 2.15
C GLN A 219 2.48 0.58 2.57
N SER A 220 3.61 0.21 3.16
CA SER A 220 4.63 1.21 3.52
C SER A 220 5.22 1.88 2.27
N LEU A 221 5.62 3.14 2.40
CA LEU A 221 6.29 3.89 1.34
C LEU A 221 7.54 3.16 0.86
N LEU A 222 8.30 2.56 1.78
CA LEU A 222 9.50 1.80 1.48
C LEU A 222 9.22 0.66 0.49
N ASN A 223 8.16 -0.12 0.70
CA ASN A 223 7.79 -1.25 -0.15
C ASN A 223 7.09 -0.80 -1.44
N ASN A 224 6.59 0.44 -1.47
CA ASN A 224 5.95 1.06 -2.62
C ASN A 224 6.90 1.94 -3.45
N GLY A 225 8.21 1.81 -3.26
CA GLY A 225 9.23 2.39 -4.14
C GLY A 225 9.79 3.74 -3.72
N PHE A 226 9.40 4.27 -2.54
CA PHE A 226 9.94 5.51 -1.99
C PHE A 226 11.14 5.27 -1.09
N ASP A 227 12.01 6.26 -1.00
CA ASP A 227 12.98 6.37 0.08
C ASP A 227 12.47 7.37 1.12
N THR A 228 12.69 7.06 2.41
CA THR A 228 12.24 7.91 3.51
C THR A 228 13.40 8.38 4.35
N LYS A 229 13.38 9.64 4.77
CA LYS A 229 14.37 10.21 5.70
C LYS A 229 13.71 11.17 6.68
N THR A 230 14.36 11.43 7.79
CA THR A 230 14.00 12.51 8.72
C THR A 230 14.76 13.78 8.36
N ILE A 231 14.20 14.93 8.72
CA ILE A 231 14.84 16.23 8.55
C ILE A 231 14.53 17.14 9.75
N ASN A 232 15.55 17.70 10.35
CA ASN A 232 15.41 18.75 11.36
C ASN A 232 15.41 20.12 10.66
N LEU A 233 14.27 20.80 10.68
CA LEU A 233 14.09 22.07 9.95
C LEU A 233 14.96 23.22 10.49
N ASP A 234 15.46 23.15 11.71
CA ASP A 234 16.37 24.17 12.26
C ASP A 234 17.79 24.02 11.72
N THR A 235 18.29 22.80 11.67
CA THR A 235 19.70 22.50 11.38
C THR A 235 19.93 22.10 9.92
N ASP A 236 19.02 21.30 9.35
CA ASP A 236 19.25 20.67 8.05
C ASP A 236 18.75 21.56 6.88
N PRO A 237 19.40 21.53 5.73
CA PRO A 237 18.88 22.15 4.52
C PRO A 237 17.75 21.30 3.92
N ILE A 238 16.73 21.95 3.35
CA ILE A 238 15.75 21.29 2.48
C ILE A 238 16.35 21.32 1.06
N ASP A 239 17.07 20.25 0.71
CA ASP A 239 17.78 20.14 -0.55
C ASP A 239 16.88 19.63 -1.70
N GLU A 240 17.40 19.69 -2.93
CA GLU A 240 16.67 19.30 -4.15
C GLU A 240 16.42 17.77 -4.24
N SER A 241 17.10 16.95 -3.43
CA SER A 241 16.86 15.50 -3.37
C SER A 241 15.51 15.17 -2.71
N ILE A 242 14.93 16.11 -1.97
CA ILE A 242 13.63 15.94 -1.31
C ILE A 242 12.52 16.18 -2.33
N ASN A 243 11.84 15.09 -2.70
CA ASN A 243 10.70 15.16 -3.61
C ASN A 243 9.42 15.59 -2.91
N VAL A 244 9.24 15.18 -1.64
CA VAL A 244 8.08 15.53 -0.81
C VAL A 244 8.53 15.82 0.62
N LEU A 245 8.15 16.97 1.16
CA LEU A 245 8.33 17.30 2.57
C LEU A 245 7.02 17.06 3.33
N VAL A 246 7.07 16.23 4.37
CA VAL A 246 5.93 15.95 5.26
C VAL A 246 6.10 16.74 6.55
N ILE A 247 5.11 17.55 6.90
CA ILE A 247 5.02 18.29 8.16
C ILE A 247 3.72 17.93 8.84
N SER A 248 3.79 17.42 10.09
CA SER A 248 2.62 16.86 10.77
C SER A 248 2.52 17.29 12.21
N ASP A 249 1.28 17.56 12.69
CA ASP A 249 0.90 17.71 14.11
C ASP A 249 1.88 18.60 14.91
N LEU A 250 2.15 19.82 14.44
CA LEU A 250 3.05 20.76 15.11
C LEU A 250 2.51 21.16 16.49
N ARG A 251 3.04 20.57 17.56
CA ARG A 251 2.67 20.90 18.95
C ARG A 251 3.28 22.18 19.44
N GLU A 252 4.42 22.54 18.89
CA GLU A 252 5.14 23.77 19.14
C GLU A 252 5.25 24.60 17.85
N PRO A 253 5.27 25.94 17.94
CA PRO A 253 5.44 26.78 16.77
C PRO A 253 6.84 26.57 16.15
N LEU A 254 6.90 26.53 14.83
CA LEU A 254 8.20 26.53 14.14
C LEU A 254 9.01 27.75 14.52
N SER A 255 10.32 27.60 14.67
CA SER A 255 11.24 28.71 14.81
C SER A 255 11.16 29.63 13.58
N THR A 256 11.59 30.88 13.72
CA THR A 256 11.66 31.80 12.57
C THR A 256 12.54 31.26 11.43
N VAL A 257 13.59 30.54 11.79
CA VAL A 257 14.51 29.90 10.82
C VAL A 257 13.82 28.77 10.07
N ALA A 258 13.19 27.84 10.82
CA ALA A 258 12.48 26.71 10.24
C ALA A 258 11.29 27.16 9.37
N LEU A 259 10.49 28.12 9.86
CA LEU A 259 9.35 28.65 9.11
C LEU A 259 9.81 29.29 7.80
N LYS A 260 10.90 30.09 7.86
CA LYS A 260 11.45 30.72 6.64
C LYS A 260 11.95 29.69 5.65
N LYS A 261 12.68 28.65 6.09
CA LYS A 261 13.12 27.55 5.21
C LYS A 261 11.94 26.88 4.49
N VAL A 262 10.85 26.61 5.21
CA VAL A 262 9.66 26.01 4.61
C VAL A 262 8.99 26.96 3.63
N GLN A 263 8.89 28.27 3.96
CA GLN A 263 8.34 29.28 3.05
C GLN A 263 9.20 29.42 1.77
N ASP A 264 10.52 29.40 1.90
CA ASP A 264 11.44 29.44 0.77
C ASP A 264 11.31 28.17 -0.10
N TYR A 265 11.12 26.98 0.53
CA TYR A 265 10.85 25.72 -0.18
C TYR A 265 9.51 25.78 -0.94
N ILE A 266 8.46 26.32 -0.33
CA ILE A 266 7.16 26.56 -0.98
C ILE A 266 7.31 27.53 -2.16
N ALA A 267 8.03 28.62 -1.97
CA ALA A 267 8.25 29.63 -3.02
C ALA A 267 9.00 29.05 -4.23
N LYS A 268 9.93 28.13 -4.02
CA LYS A 268 10.68 27.42 -5.05
C LYS A 268 9.90 26.28 -5.73
N GLY A 269 8.65 26.03 -5.34
CA GLY A 269 7.82 24.99 -5.93
C GLY A 269 8.04 23.59 -5.35
N GLY A 270 8.49 23.50 -4.09
CA GLY A 270 8.61 22.23 -3.37
C GLY A 270 7.26 21.58 -3.10
N ASN A 271 7.19 20.26 -3.18
CA ASN A 271 5.96 19.51 -2.89
C ASN A 271 5.85 19.19 -1.39
N LEU A 272 4.62 19.31 -0.83
CA LEU A 272 4.39 19.12 0.59
C LEU A 272 3.20 18.17 0.85
N PHE A 273 3.28 17.46 1.97
CA PHE A 273 2.13 16.85 2.61
C PHE A 273 2.03 17.41 4.04
N ILE A 274 1.03 18.26 4.29
CA ILE A 274 0.78 18.92 5.56
C ILE A 274 -0.38 18.23 6.26
N LEU A 275 -0.15 17.80 7.49
CA LEU A 275 -1.11 17.04 8.29
C LEU A 275 -1.40 17.82 9.57
N GLY A 276 -2.61 18.34 9.70
CA GLY A 276 -3.07 19.05 10.88
C GLY A 276 -3.52 18.11 11.98
N GLU A 277 -3.97 18.70 13.07
CA GLU A 277 -4.53 17.98 14.20
C GLU A 277 -5.39 18.93 15.04
N TYR A 278 -6.40 18.37 15.70
CA TYR A 278 -7.15 19.08 16.71
C TYR A 278 -6.24 19.73 17.77
N SER A 279 -6.59 20.91 18.23
CA SER A 279 -5.81 21.75 19.16
C SER A 279 -4.42 22.21 18.68
N ARG A 280 -4.11 22.09 17.38
CA ARG A 280 -2.83 22.58 16.79
C ARG A 280 -3.04 23.74 15.81
N ARG A 281 -4.25 24.26 15.72
CA ARG A 281 -4.67 25.29 14.78
C ARG A 281 -3.71 26.47 14.67
N GLU A 282 -3.28 27.04 15.78
CA GLU A 282 -2.43 28.24 15.75
C GLU A 282 -1.08 27.98 15.07
N ASN A 283 -0.44 26.87 15.39
CA ASN A 283 0.86 26.51 14.79
C ASN A 283 0.69 26.14 13.32
N MET A 284 -0.34 25.36 12.99
CA MET A 284 -0.63 24.95 11.63
C MET A 284 -1.02 26.15 10.75
N ASN A 285 -1.82 27.09 11.27
CA ASN A 285 -2.22 28.29 10.51
C ASN A 285 -1.05 29.23 10.23
N LYS A 286 -0.04 29.33 11.13
CA LYS A 286 1.19 30.05 10.84
C LYS A 286 1.97 29.43 9.68
N LEU A 287 2.00 28.08 9.62
CA LEU A 287 2.66 27.36 8.54
C LEU A 287 1.93 27.56 7.20
N THR A 288 0.59 27.44 7.19
CA THR A 288 -0.21 27.45 5.95
C THR A 288 -0.68 28.86 5.53
N ALA A 289 -0.35 29.90 6.28
CA ALA A 289 -0.75 31.28 5.98
C ALA A 289 -0.35 31.72 4.56
N SER A 290 0.83 31.35 4.09
CA SER A 290 1.31 31.66 2.73
C SER A 290 0.57 30.89 1.63
N LEU A 291 -0.11 29.81 1.98
CA LEU A 291 -0.92 28.98 1.08
C LEU A 291 -2.37 29.45 1.03
N GLY A 292 -2.81 30.26 2.02
CA GLY A 292 -4.21 30.71 2.15
C GLY A 292 -5.16 29.61 2.63
N VAL A 293 -4.65 28.57 3.27
CA VAL A 293 -5.45 27.51 3.89
C VAL A 293 -5.45 27.70 5.41
N THR A 294 -6.62 27.58 6.02
CA THR A 294 -6.81 27.75 7.45
C THR A 294 -7.44 26.52 8.07
N PHE A 295 -6.88 26.04 9.17
CA PHE A 295 -7.47 25.00 10.03
C PHE A 295 -8.51 25.66 10.93
N SER A 296 -9.74 25.16 10.88
CA SER A 296 -10.88 25.70 11.61
C SER A 296 -10.74 25.48 13.12
N ASP A 297 -11.49 26.28 13.88
CA ASP A 297 -11.63 26.12 15.31
C ASP A 297 -12.63 25.04 15.66
N GLY A 298 -12.36 24.25 16.71
CA GLY A 298 -13.16 23.11 17.11
C GLY A 298 -12.70 21.80 16.48
N VAL A 299 -13.24 20.70 16.96
CA VAL A 299 -13.05 19.36 16.39
C VAL A 299 -14.28 18.95 15.60
N LEU A 300 -14.10 18.34 14.46
CA LEU A 300 -15.23 17.78 13.72
C LEU A 300 -15.76 16.56 14.44
N VAL A 301 -17.07 16.56 14.62
CA VAL A 301 -17.81 15.45 15.21
C VAL A 301 -18.98 15.05 14.33
N ASN A 302 -19.35 13.79 14.44
CA ASN A 302 -20.54 13.26 13.83
C ASN A 302 -21.19 12.24 14.78
N ARG A 303 -22.51 12.24 14.86
CA ARG A 303 -23.21 11.20 15.62
C ARG A 303 -23.12 9.87 14.90
N ASN A 304 -22.47 8.93 15.52
CA ASN A 304 -22.29 7.58 15.04
C ASN A 304 -22.60 6.59 16.17
N GLU A 305 -23.36 5.54 15.86
CA GLU A 305 -23.75 4.53 16.85
C GLU A 305 -22.62 3.55 17.18
N TYR A 306 -21.56 3.50 16.35
CA TYR A 306 -20.55 2.42 16.38
C TYR A 306 -19.15 2.90 16.76
N THR A 307 -18.84 4.17 16.61
CA THR A 307 -17.50 4.73 16.87
C THR A 307 -17.59 5.97 17.76
N SER A 308 -16.44 6.44 18.27
CA SER A 308 -16.36 7.74 18.92
C SER A 308 -16.91 8.83 17.99
N PRO A 309 -17.65 9.81 18.50
CA PRO A 309 -18.15 10.94 17.71
C PRO A 309 -17.07 11.71 16.96
N THR A 310 -15.84 11.70 17.49
CA THR A 310 -14.67 12.35 16.88
C THR A 310 -14.08 11.59 15.70
N VAL A 311 -14.52 10.35 15.43
CA VAL A 311 -14.14 9.60 14.23
C VAL A 311 -15.05 9.99 13.08
N VAL A 312 -14.62 10.96 12.30
CA VAL A 312 -15.38 11.46 11.15
C VAL A 312 -15.11 10.63 9.91
N VAL A 313 -16.17 10.38 9.15
CA VAL A 313 -16.07 9.65 7.87
C VAL A 313 -15.84 10.63 6.74
N GLY A 314 -14.73 10.46 6.03
CA GLY A 314 -14.39 11.21 4.82
C GLY A 314 -14.87 10.51 3.56
N TYR A 315 -15.64 11.22 2.73
CA TYR A 315 -16.16 10.77 1.45
C TYR A 315 -15.36 11.37 0.31
N PHE A 316 -14.96 10.55 -0.66
CA PHE A 316 -14.29 11.04 -1.86
C PHE A 316 -15.22 11.92 -2.69
N THR A 317 -14.75 13.09 -3.10
CA THR A 317 -15.54 14.01 -3.91
C THR A 317 -15.60 13.57 -5.38
N LYS A 318 -16.62 14.03 -6.09
CA LYS A 318 -16.74 13.82 -7.55
C LYS A 318 -15.60 14.50 -8.31
N ASP A 319 -15.22 15.71 -7.89
CA ASP A 319 -14.14 16.48 -8.52
C ASP A 319 -12.80 15.78 -8.39
N ALA A 320 -12.50 15.24 -7.19
CA ALA A 320 -11.30 14.41 -6.99
C ALA A 320 -11.34 13.13 -7.82
N ALA A 321 -12.49 12.47 -7.94
CA ALA A 321 -12.66 11.27 -8.75
C ALA A 321 -12.44 11.54 -10.24
N GLN A 322 -12.80 12.72 -10.74
CA GLN A 322 -12.59 13.12 -12.12
C GLN A 322 -11.13 13.54 -12.40
N LYS A 323 -10.50 14.22 -11.43
CA LYS A 323 -9.13 14.72 -11.56
C LYS A 323 -8.07 13.63 -11.35
N PHE A 324 -8.31 12.72 -10.40
CA PHE A 324 -7.37 11.69 -9.99
C PHE A 324 -7.92 10.29 -10.29
N PRO A 325 -7.44 9.62 -11.33
CA PRO A 325 -7.97 8.31 -11.75
C PRO A 325 -7.98 7.25 -10.64
N MET A 326 -7.08 7.35 -9.65
CA MET A 326 -7.02 6.44 -8.51
C MET A 326 -8.21 6.58 -7.56
N TYR A 327 -8.86 7.75 -7.49
CA TYR A 327 -10.02 7.98 -6.63
C TYR A 327 -11.36 7.71 -7.34
N GLU A 328 -11.38 7.53 -8.67
CA GLU A 328 -12.58 7.25 -9.45
C GLU A 328 -13.34 6.03 -8.91
N ARG A 329 -12.62 4.91 -8.75
CA ARG A 329 -13.21 3.67 -8.25
C ARG A 329 -13.66 3.80 -6.78
N LEU A 330 -12.90 4.51 -5.95
CA LEU A 330 -13.22 4.72 -4.54
C LEU A 330 -14.52 5.51 -4.39
N HIS A 331 -14.66 6.60 -5.14
CA HIS A 331 -15.90 7.37 -5.19
C HIS A 331 -17.08 6.55 -5.75
N LYS A 332 -16.89 5.86 -6.88
CA LYS A 332 -17.91 5.06 -7.55
C LYS A 332 -18.53 3.99 -6.66
N TYR A 333 -17.73 3.34 -5.82
CA TYR A 333 -18.16 2.25 -4.95
C TYR A 333 -18.42 2.69 -3.50
N GLY A 334 -18.31 3.99 -3.19
CA GLY A 334 -18.61 4.53 -1.87
C GLY A 334 -17.59 4.12 -0.80
N TYR A 335 -16.33 3.93 -1.17
CA TYR A 335 -15.26 3.76 -0.17
C TYR A 335 -15.09 5.03 0.64
N VAL A 336 -14.75 4.88 1.89
CA VAL A 336 -14.61 5.98 2.85
C VAL A 336 -13.27 5.94 3.58
N VAL A 337 -12.92 7.04 4.22
CA VAL A 337 -11.73 7.19 5.06
C VAL A 337 -12.18 7.53 6.46
N ALA A 338 -11.61 6.88 7.47
CA ALA A 338 -11.85 7.23 8.87
C ALA A 338 -10.79 8.25 9.33
N LEU A 339 -11.25 9.41 9.82
CA LEU A 339 -10.40 10.49 10.30
C LEU A 339 -10.70 10.75 11.78
N PRO A 340 -9.88 10.22 12.71
CA PRO A 340 -10.03 10.50 14.14
C PRO A 340 -9.60 11.95 14.45
N THR A 341 -10.41 12.69 15.22
CA THR A 341 -10.08 14.04 15.70
C THR A 341 -9.76 15.09 14.63
N SER A 342 -10.38 14.97 13.46
CA SER A 342 -10.16 15.89 12.33
C SER A 342 -10.70 17.30 12.61
N VAL A 343 -10.06 18.29 12.00
CA VAL A 343 -10.60 19.65 11.88
C VAL A 343 -10.95 19.96 10.43
N ALA A 344 -11.82 20.94 10.21
CA ALA A 344 -12.16 21.38 8.86
C ALA A 344 -11.07 22.28 8.27
N LEU A 345 -10.95 22.26 6.94
CA LEU A 345 -10.06 23.12 6.17
C LEU A 345 -10.87 24.20 5.44
N ASP A 346 -10.56 25.48 5.70
CA ASP A 346 -11.03 26.62 4.92
C ASP A 346 -9.94 27.04 3.94
N TYR A 347 -10.30 27.22 2.67
CA TYR A 347 -9.41 27.61 1.58
C TYR A 347 -9.97 28.75 0.73
N SER A 348 -10.86 29.56 1.30
CA SER A 348 -11.47 30.73 0.64
C SER A 348 -10.45 31.79 0.23
N ASN A 349 -9.31 31.86 0.91
CA ASN A 349 -8.27 32.85 0.71
C ASN A 349 -7.08 32.38 -0.16
N VAL A 350 -7.16 31.23 -0.81
CA VAL A 350 -6.06 30.74 -1.67
C VAL A 350 -5.89 31.63 -2.89
N ARG A 351 -4.64 31.90 -3.25
CA ARG A 351 -4.29 32.69 -4.45
C ARG A 351 -3.25 31.96 -5.28
N GLY A 352 -3.50 31.89 -6.58
CA GLY A 352 -2.57 31.30 -7.53
C GLY A 352 -2.46 29.76 -7.47
N PHE A 353 -3.28 29.12 -6.67
CA PHE A 353 -3.41 27.66 -6.64
C PHE A 353 -4.76 27.23 -7.21
N GLU A 354 -4.75 26.13 -7.94
CA GLU A 354 -5.93 25.34 -8.20
C GLU A 354 -6.13 24.39 -7.02
N VAL A 355 -7.31 24.43 -6.37
CA VAL A 355 -7.63 23.63 -5.19
C VAL A 355 -8.69 22.60 -5.54
N THR A 356 -8.49 21.37 -5.08
CA THR A 356 -9.47 20.30 -5.24
C THR A 356 -9.72 19.65 -3.87
N PRO A 357 -10.91 19.79 -3.29
CA PRO A 357 -11.32 19.02 -2.11
C PRO A 357 -11.34 17.54 -2.47
N VAL A 358 -10.59 16.73 -1.73
CA VAL A 358 -10.53 15.27 -2.00
C VAL A 358 -11.44 14.51 -1.07
N LEU A 359 -11.40 14.83 0.22
CA LEU A 359 -12.30 14.25 1.23
C LEU A 359 -13.16 15.32 1.85
N VAL A 360 -14.44 15.02 2.00
CA VAL A 360 -15.42 15.84 2.70
C VAL A 360 -16.23 15.01 3.69
N SER A 361 -16.72 15.64 4.78
CA SER A 361 -17.65 15.00 5.70
C SER A 361 -19.03 14.80 5.05
N ASP A 362 -19.92 14.12 5.74
CA ASP A 362 -21.35 14.22 5.42
C ASP A 362 -21.95 15.56 5.91
N THR A 363 -23.24 15.77 5.65
CA THR A 363 -23.96 17.00 5.99
C THR A 363 -24.42 17.07 7.45
N THR A 364 -24.22 16.02 8.23
CA THR A 364 -24.62 15.93 9.64
C THR A 364 -23.46 16.18 10.60
N ALA A 365 -22.24 16.34 10.07
CA ALA A 365 -21.07 16.72 10.84
C ALA A 365 -21.10 18.20 11.21
N TRP A 366 -20.53 18.54 12.37
CA TRP A 366 -20.33 19.92 12.79
C TRP A 366 -18.97 20.11 13.48
N LEU A 367 -18.53 21.35 13.59
CA LEU A 367 -17.35 21.73 14.37
C LEU A 367 -17.78 21.97 15.81
N GLU A 368 -17.48 21.03 16.69
CA GLU A 368 -17.74 21.15 18.13
C GLU A 368 -16.69 22.06 18.77
N ARG A 369 -17.17 23.07 19.51
CA ARG A 369 -16.35 24.14 20.10
C ARG A 369 -16.46 24.25 21.60
N GLU A 370 -17.49 23.67 22.19
CA GLU A 370 -17.84 23.85 23.58
C GLU A 370 -17.41 22.70 24.46
N THR A 371 -17.51 21.46 23.96
CA THR A 371 -17.11 20.29 24.74
C THR A 371 -15.81 19.64 24.24
N THR A 372 -15.07 19.07 25.17
CA THR A 372 -13.92 18.21 24.93
C THR A 372 -14.15 16.80 25.48
N ASP A 373 -15.29 16.58 26.15
CA ASP A 373 -15.68 15.28 26.68
C ASP A 373 -16.72 14.62 25.76
N PHE A 374 -16.26 13.65 25.00
CA PHE A 374 -17.05 12.87 24.05
C PHE A 374 -17.39 11.46 24.55
N VAL A 375 -17.10 11.16 25.81
CA VAL A 375 -17.38 9.86 26.44
C VAL A 375 -18.63 9.94 27.29
N ASP A 376 -18.64 10.83 28.27
CA ASP A 376 -19.73 10.98 29.25
C ASP A 376 -20.52 12.30 29.05
N GLY A 377 -19.98 13.24 28.26
CA GLY A 377 -20.63 14.53 27.99
C GLY A 377 -21.72 14.40 26.91
N GLU A 378 -22.81 15.14 27.11
CA GLU A 378 -23.77 15.40 26.02
C GLU A 378 -23.18 16.42 25.05
N PHE A 379 -23.14 16.09 23.75
CA PHE A 379 -22.76 17.03 22.71
C PHE A 379 -23.86 17.13 21.67
N VAL A 380 -24.25 18.36 21.39
CA VAL A 380 -25.34 18.73 20.46
C VAL A 380 -24.92 19.97 19.71
N CYS A 381 -25.04 19.94 18.39
CA CYS A 381 -24.74 21.11 17.57
C CYS A 381 -25.47 22.36 18.11
N ASN A 382 -24.70 23.37 18.55
CA ASN A 382 -25.20 24.62 19.11
C ASN A 382 -25.00 25.80 18.14
N PRO A 383 -26.05 26.25 17.41
CA PRO A 383 -25.94 27.40 16.51
C PRO A 383 -25.52 28.70 17.18
N GLU A 384 -25.80 28.89 18.49
CA GLU A 384 -25.43 30.10 19.24
C GLU A 384 -23.90 30.16 19.48
N ALA A 385 -23.25 29.01 19.60
CA ALA A 385 -21.79 28.89 19.63
C ALA A 385 -21.15 29.00 18.22
N GLY A 386 -21.93 29.20 17.19
CA GLY A 386 -21.50 29.29 15.80
C GLY A 386 -21.25 27.93 15.15
N GLU A 387 -21.81 26.86 15.75
CA GLU A 387 -21.75 25.53 15.19
C GLU A 387 -22.82 25.33 14.12
N ARG A 388 -22.50 24.61 13.08
CA ARG A 388 -23.44 24.30 12.01
C ARG A 388 -23.20 22.88 11.51
N MET A 389 -24.27 22.16 11.27
CA MET A 389 -24.24 20.93 10.51
C MET A 389 -24.04 21.27 9.04
N ASP A 390 -22.94 20.84 8.45
CA ASP A 390 -22.61 21.09 7.05
C ASP A 390 -21.62 20.08 6.52
N LYS A 391 -21.31 20.19 5.24
CA LYS A 391 -20.27 19.42 4.58
C LYS A 391 -18.94 20.15 4.70
N TYR A 392 -17.99 19.56 5.40
CA TYR A 392 -16.68 20.14 5.69
C TYR A 392 -15.58 19.47 4.88
N THR A 393 -14.60 20.25 4.40
CA THR A 393 -13.43 19.71 3.74
C THR A 393 -12.42 19.18 4.77
N LEU A 394 -12.06 17.91 4.62
CA LEU A 394 -11.17 17.17 5.52
C LEU A 394 -9.75 17.02 4.94
N LEU A 395 -9.66 16.84 3.62
CA LEU A 395 -8.42 16.76 2.90
C LEU A 395 -8.58 17.42 1.53
N LEU A 396 -7.59 18.22 1.15
CA LEU A 396 -7.54 18.88 -0.15
C LEU A 396 -6.16 18.74 -0.82
N THR A 397 -6.16 18.89 -2.13
CA THR A 397 -4.94 19.06 -2.93
C THR A 397 -4.89 20.44 -3.52
N MET A 398 -3.66 20.98 -3.64
CA MET A 398 -3.38 22.27 -4.26
C MET A 398 -2.27 22.10 -5.28
N ASN A 399 -2.42 22.69 -6.46
CA ASN A 399 -1.35 22.74 -7.46
C ASN A 399 -1.24 24.10 -8.11
N ARG A 400 -0.01 24.46 -8.52
CA ARG A 400 0.29 25.63 -9.34
C ARG A 400 1.56 25.41 -10.14
N LYS A 401 1.80 26.22 -11.17
CA LYS A 401 3.08 26.26 -11.87
C LYS A 401 4.04 27.21 -11.17
N VAL A 402 5.27 26.75 -10.94
CA VAL A 402 6.40 27.55 -10.45
C VAL A 402 7.56 27.35 -11.43
N GLY A 403 7.83 28.31 -12.29
CA GLY A 403 8.73 28.14 -13.43
C GLY A 403 8.22 27.02 -14.36
N ASN A 404 9.06 26.04 -14.65
CA ASN A 404 8.71 24.89 -15.50
C ASN A 404 8.16 23.68 -14.70
N LYS A 405 8.06 23.78 -13.36
CA LYS A 405 7.63 22.71 -12.49
C LYS A 405 6.20 22.93 -12.01
N GLU A 406 5.41 21.88 -11.90
CA GLU A 406 4.15 21.88 -11.18
C GLU A 406 4.41 21.61 -9.71
N GLN A 407 4.07 22.55 -8.85
CA GLN A 407 4.07 22.35 -7.40
C GLN A 407 2.79 21.62 -6.99
N ARG A 408 2.93 20.61 -6.13
CA ARG A 408 1.82 19.78 -5.63
C ARG A 408 1.84 19.74 -4.10
N ILE A 409 0.73 20.08 -3.46
CA ILE A 409 0.59 20.14 -2.01
C ILE A 409 -0.68 19.39 -1.61
N VAL A 410 -0.58 18.52 -0.61
CA VAL A 410 -1.72 17.87 0.04
C VAL A 410 -1.82 18.42 1.45
N ILE A 411 -3.03 18.79 1.87
CA ILE A 411 -3.30 19.26 3.24
C ILE A 411 -4.46 18.46 3.80
N SER A 412 -4.27 17.90 5.01
CA SER A 412 -5.29 17.19 5.78
C SER A 412 -5.56 17.87 7.11
N GLY A 413 -6.81 17.90 7.54
CA GLY A 413 -7.24 18.36 8.86
C GLY A 413 -6.94 17.36 9.99
N ASP A 414 -6.36 16.23 9.68
CA ASP A 414 -6.09 15.11 10.59
C ASP A 414 -4.71 14.52 10.30
N SER A 415 -3.97 14.16 11.34
CA SER A 415 -2.73 13.38 11.25
C SER A 415 -2.92 11.94 11.73
N ASP A 416 -3.96 11.67 12.51
CA ASP A 416 -4.20 10.34 13.09
C ASP A 416 -4.59 9.31 12.03
N PHE A 417 -5.26 9.71 10.95
CA PHE A 417 -5.76 8.78 9.92
C PHE A 417 -4.66 7.94 9.25
N ILE A 418 -3.40 8.37 9.29
CA ILE A 418 -2.24 7.65 8.78
C ILE A 418 -1.27 7.17 9.89
N ALA A 419 -1.61 7.41 11.16
CA ALA A 419 -0.81 6.94 12.28
C ALA A 419 -0.91 5.40 12.45
N ASN A 420 0.08 4.83 13.12
CA ASN A 420 0.16 3.37 13.34
C ASN A 420 -1.13 2.80 13.91
N GLU A 421 -1.76 3.48 14.87
CA GLU A 421 -2.99 3.04 15.52
C GLU A 421 -4.16 2.99 14.53
N ALA A 422 -4.40 4.06 13.76
CA ALA A 422 -5.50 4.10 12.81
C ALA A 422 -5.34 3.08 11.68
N LEU A 423 -4.10 2.79 11.28
CA LEU A 423 -3.80 1.82 10.22
C LEU A 423 -3.92 0.37 10.68
N THR A 424 -3.87 0.10 11.98
CA THR A 424 -4.05 -1.24 12.56
C THR A 424 -5.43 -1.45 13.18
N SER A 425 -6.17 -0.37 13.40
CA SER A 425 -7.50 -0.43 14.01
C SER A 425 -8.59 -0.80 13.01
N GLN A 426 -9.62 -1.47 13.51
CA GLN A 426 -10.87 -1.66 12.81
C GLN A 426 -11.90 -0.68 13.39
N PHE A 427 -12.39 0.22 12.55
CA PHE A 427 -13.45 1.13 12.95
C PHE A 427 -14.81 0.43 12.82
N ALA A 428 -15.47 0.18 13.94
CA ALA A 428 -16.75 -0.53 13.97
C ALA A 428 -17.77 0.17 13.05
N GLY A 429 -18.44 -0.59 12.19
CA GLY A 429 -19.42 -0.06 11.24
C GLY A 429 -18.85 0.75 10.06
N ILE A 430 -17.52 0.97 10.00
CA ILE A 430 -16.86 1.74 8.94
C ILE A 430 -15.87 0.84 8.19
N SER A 431 -16.12 0.61 6.90
CA SER A 431 -15.14 -0.05 6.03
C SER A 431 -14.13 0.98 5.51
N ALA A 432 -13.20 1.36 6.38
CA ALA A 432 -12.22 2.41 6.10
C ALA A 432 -11.16 1.96 5.09
N SER A 433 -10.82 2.86 4.17
CA SER A 433 -9.82 2.66 3.11
C SER A 433 -8.67 3.67 3.24
N ASN A 434 -8.13 3.85 4.45
CA ASN A 434 -7.13 4.86 4.75
C ASN A 434 -5.86 4.71 3.90
N TYR A 435 -5.44 3.48 3.57
CA TYR A 435 -4.31 3.26 2.68
C TYR A 435 -4.52 3.80 1.27
N SER A 436 -5.75 3.78 0.78
CA SER A 436 -6.04 4.25 -0.58
C SER A 436 -5.79 5.74 -0.73
N ILE A 437 -6.13 6.54 0.30
CA ILE A 437 -5.85 7.98 0.26
C ILE A 437 -4.36 8.27 0.45
N ILE A 438 -3.64 7.50 1.28
CA ILE A 438 -2.19 7.63 1.44
C ILE A 438 -1.50 7.35 0.10
N ASN A 439 -1.74 6.17 -0.49
CA ASN A 439 -1.14 5.77 -1.75
C ASN A 439 -1.49 6.75 -2.88
N GLY A 440 -2.74 7.23 -2.90
CA GLY A 440 -3.18 8.22 -3.85
C GLY A 440 -2.45 9.56 -3.73
N SER A 441 -2.31 10.05 -2.52
CA SER A 441 -1.62 11.30 -2.24
C SER A 441 -0.14 11.23 -2.63
N PHE A 442 0.57 10.17 -2.25
CA PHE A 442 1.98 10.02 -2.59
C PHE A 442 2.21 9.72 -4.07
N ARG A 443 1.29 8.99 -4.73
CA ARG A 443 1.36 8.82 -6.18
C ARG A 443 1.25 10.15 -6.90
N TRP A 444 0.31 10.99 -6.52
CA TRP A 444 0.17 12.31 -7.10
C TRP A 444 1.40 13.21 -6.77
N LEU A 445 1.85 13.24 -5.51
CA LEU A 445 3.01 14.04 -5.10
C LEU A 445 4.31 13.61 -5.79
N SER A 446 4.43 12.37 -6.23
CA SER A 446 5.59 11.85 -6.99
C SER A 446 5.43 11.93 -8.50
N TYR A 447 4.48 12.71 -9.02
CA TYR A 447 4.20 12.82 -10.45
C TYR A 447 3.88 11.47 -11.10
N GLU A 448 3.04 10.70 -10.46
CA GLU A 448 2.56 9.36 -10.86
C GLU A 448 3.68 8.31 -11.02
N GLN A 449 4.86 8.57 -10.43
CA GLN A 449 5.97 7.61 -10.52
C GLN A 449 5.77 6.40 -9.58
N PHE A 450 5.37 6.65 -8.34
CA PHE A 450 5.15 5.64 -7.29
C PHE A 450 3.98 6.04 -6.38
N PRO A 451 3.25 5.09 -5.79
CA PRO A 451 3.25 3.64 -6.03
C PRO A 451 2.88 3.25 -7.46
N ILE A 452 3.20 2.01 -7.86
CA ILE A 452 2.88 1.50 -9.19
C ILE A 452 1.36 1.36 -9.36
N ASP A 453 0.84 1.78 -10.51
CA ASP A 453 -0.56 1.59 -10.86
C ASP A 453 -0.77 0.25 -11.56
N THR A 454 -1.26 -0.72 -10.80
CA THR A 454 -1.60 -2.05 -11.32
C THR A 454 -3.09 -2.24 -11.60
N ARG A 455 -3.88 -1.15 -11.56
CA ARG A 455 -5.32 -1.22 -11.80
C ARG A 455 -5.59 -1.68 -13.24
N LYS A 456 -6.62 -2.48 -13.35
CA LYS A 456 -7.15 -2.99 -14.63
C LYS A 456 -8.58 -2.51 -14.82
N ALA A 457 -9.04 -2.52 -16.05
CA ALA A 457 -10.41 -2.14 -16.36
C ALA A 457 -11.42 -2.94 -15.52
N ASP A 458 -12.48 -2.28 -15.08
CA ASP A 458 -13.58 -2.95 -14.39
C ASP A 458 -14.22 -3.96 -15.37
N THR A 459 -14.70 -5.08 -14.83
CA THR A 459 -15.54 -5.99 -15.61
C THR A 459 -16.82 -5.29 -16.01
N ILE A 460 -17.21 -5.40 -17.28
CA ILE A 460 -18.45 -4.78 -17.80
C ILE A 460 -19.67 -5.35 -17.07
N ASP A 461 -19.61 -6.61 -16.71
CA ASP A 461 -20.72 -7.35 -16.07
C ASP A 461 -20.24 -8.09 -14.83
N SER A 462 -19.98 -7.33 -13.75
CA SER A 462 -19.53 -7.89 -12.47
C SER A 462 -20.66 -8.27 -11.52
N ARG A 463 -21.92 -7.92 -11.83
CA ARG A 463 -23.08 -8.16 -10.95
C ARG A 463 -24.31 -8.54 -11.75
N ILE A 464 -24.80 -9.75 -11.52
CA ILE A 464 -26.14 -10.15 -11.95
C ILE A 464 -27.15 -9.39 -11.07
N ARG A 465 -27.79 -8.35 -11.63
CA ARG A 465 -28.84 -7.60 -10.96
C ARG A 465 -30.17 -8.31 -11.16
N LEU A 466 -30.53 -9.17 -10.23
CA LEU A 466 -31.83 -9.82 -10.22
C LEU A 466 -32.78 -9.07 -9.26
N PRO A 467 -34.03 -8.80 -9.65
CA PRO A 467 -35.08 -8.38 -8.71
C PRO A 467 -35.17 -9.38 -7.54
N LYS A 468 -35.46 -8.86 -6.34
CA LYS A 468 -35.47 -9.70 -5.10
C LYS A 468 -36.29 -11.01 -5.25
N GLY A 469 -37.41 -10.98 -5.99
CA GLY A 469 -38.24 -12.17 -6.25
C GLY A 469 -37.63 -13.19 -7.22
N CYS A 470 -36.76 -12.77 -8.15
CA CYS A 470 -36.18 -13.67 -9.16
C CYS A 470 -34.95 -14.43 -8.63
N ARG A 471 -34.30 -13.98 -7.57
CA ARG A 471 -33.11 -14.60 -7.01
C ARG A 471 -33.38 -16.05 -6.56
N SER A 472 -34.50 -16.27 -5.92
CA SER A 472 -34.92 -17.61 -5.44
C SER A 472 -35.19 -18.54 -6.64
N ILE A 473 -35.86 -18.04 -7.68
CA ILE A 473 -36.14 -18.81 -8.90
C ILE A 473 -34.86 -19.23 -9.62
N VAL A 474 -33.91 -18.31 -9.77
CA VAL A 474 -32.62 -18.60 -10.42
C VAL A 474 -31.81 -19.60 -9.60
N ASN A 475 -31.80 -19.48 -8.29
CA ASN A 475 -31.12 -20.43 -7.42
C ASN A 475 -31.73 -21.83 -7.56
N TRP A 476 -33.06 -21.95 -7.52
CA TRP A 476 -33.76 -23.24 -7.72
C TRP A 476 -33.49 -23.83 -9.10
N PHE A 477 -33.47 -23.01 -10.14
CA PHE A 477 -33.14 -23.45 -11.48
C PHE A 477 -31.70 -23.96 -11.59
N CYS A 478 -30.73 -23.17 -11.12
CA CYS A 478 -29.31 -23.54 -11.22
C CYS A 478 -28.91 -24.71 -10.32
N MET A 479 -29.46 -24.80 -9.11
CA MET A 479 -29.08 -25.83 -8.15
C MET A 479 -29.95 -27.13 -8.22
N GLY A 480 -31.14 -27.03 -8.78
CA GLY A 480 -32.08 -28.14 -8.86
C GLY A 480 -32.37 -28.61 -10.29
N ILE A 481 -33.09 -27.80 -11.06
CA ILE A 481 -33.61 -28.21 -12.37
C ILE A 481 -32.48 -28.50 -13.36
N PHE A 482 -31.50 -27.62 -13.48
CA PHE A 482 -30.40 -27.75 -14.45
C PHE A 482 -29.52 -28.98 -14.23
N PRO A 483 -29.05 -29.32 -12.99
CA PRO A 483 -28.34 -30.56 -12.73
C PRO A 483 -29.19 -31.82 -12.99
N LEU A 484 -30.49 -31.78 -12.65
CA LEU A 484 -31.42 -32.92 -12.93
C LEU A 484 -31.60 -33.16 -14.42
N CYS A 485 -31.68 -32.12 -15.23
CA CYS A 485 -31.72 -32.25 -16.68
C CYS A 485 -30.46 -32.88 -17.27
N ILE A 486 -29.28 -32.45 -16.79
CA ILE A 486 -27.99 -33.03 -17.22
C ILE A 486 -27.91 -34.50 -16.82
N MET A 487 -28.33 -34.85 -15.58
CA MET A 487 -28.36 -36.22 -15.11
C MET A 487 -29.32 -37.09 -15.93
N GLY A 488 -30.51 -36.58 -16.26
CA GLY A 488 -31.46 -37.23 -17.14
C GLY A 488 -30.91 -37.51 -18.52
N LEU A 489 -30.26 -36.53 -19.15
CA LEU A 489 -29.57 -36.72 -20.43
C LEU A 489 -28.44 -37.75 -20.36
N GLY A 490 -27.68 -37.75 -19.25
CA GLY A 490 -26.66 -38.76 -18.98
C GLY A 490 -27.23 -40.16 -18.92
N ILE A 491 -28.32 -40.37 -18.16
CA ILE A 491 -29.02 -41.64 -18.04
C ILE A 491 -29.53 -42.13 -19.39
N VAL A 492 -30.18 -41.24 -20.15
CA VAL A 492 -30.72 -41.61 -21.49
C VAL A 492 -29.59 -42.02 -22.44
N THR A 493 -28.42 -41.30 -22.39
CA THR A 493 -27.27 -41.67 -23.20
C THR A 493 -26.65 -42.99 -22.82
N ILE A 494 -26.60 -43.33 -21.55
CA ILE A 494 -26.13 -44.66 -21.03
C ILE A 494 -27.06 -45.76 -21.50
N PHE A 495 -28.38 -45.61 -21.34
CA PHE A 495 -29.36 -46.61 -21.82
C PHE A 495 -29.33 -46.81 -23.33
N ARG A 496 -29.15 -45.75 -24.12
CA ARG A 496 -28.96 -45.87 -25.56
C ARG A 496 -27.69 -46.60 -25.97
N ARG A 497 -26.59 -46.44 -25.23
CA ARG A 497 -25.35 -47.19 -25.44
C ARG A 497 -25.41 -48.65 -25.06
N GLN A 498 -26.21 -49.02 -24.03
CA GLN A 498 -26.38 -50.39 -23.59
C GLN A 498 -27.33 -51.19 -24.51
N ARG A 499 -28.13 -50.50 -25.34
CA ARG A 499 -29.05 -51.14 -26.31
C ARG A 499 -28.44 -51.30 -27.73
N LYS A 500 -27.21 -50.89 -27.92
CA LYS A 500 -26.38 -51.18 -29.11
C LYS A 500 -25.32 -52.21 -28.74
#